data_859da0dd21743e2a377a971869e58874
#
_entry.id   859da0dd21743e2a377a971869e58874
#
_cell.length_a   1.000
_cell.length_b   1.000
_cell.length_c   1.000
_cell.angle_alpha   90.00
_cell.angle_beta   90.00
_cell.angle_gamma   90.00
#
_symmetry.space_group_name_H-M   'P 1'
#
loop_
_entity.id
_entity.type
_entity.pdbx_description
1 polymer ?
#
loop_
_entity_poly.entity_id
_entity_poly.type
_entity_poly.pdbx_seq_one_letter_code
_entity_poly.pdbx_strand_id
1 'polypeptide(L)'
;QDGKVTVPHEDFLAKIRAVRYAFLELGIEDGVIVARTDSLGAGLTKQIAVTHEVGDLGDQYNSFLDVEELEPADMNHGDVIINHHGKLVRPKRLPSNLYQFRKGTGEDRCVLDSITSLQNGADLLWIETEKPHIGQIGGMVNRIREVIPNAKLVYNNSPSFNWTLNFRQQVFDAWSE
;
A
#
# COMPACT_ATOMS: atom_id res chain seq x y z
N GLN A 1 14.04 1.23 4.96
CA GLN A 1 14.49 1.98 3.77
C GLN A 1 13.52 3.14 3.55
N ASP A 2 13.78 4.28 4.16
CA ASP A 2 12.91 5.44 4.12
C ASP A 2 12.89 6.17 2.76
N GLY A 3 13.55 5.63 1.74
CA GLY A 3 13.72 6.27 0.44
C GLY A 3 12.85 5.75 -0.71
N LYS A 4 12.03 4.72 -0.50
CA LYS A 4 11.09 4.26 -1.53
C LYS A 4 9.90 5.22 -1.61
N VAL A 5 9.54 5.60 -2.84
CA VAL A 5 8.43 6.49 -3.15
C VAL A 5 7.39 5.74 -3.95
N THR A 6 6.15 5.71 -3.45
CA THR A 6 5.03 5.12 -4.19
C THR A 6 4.45 6.11 -5.19
N VAL A 7 3.85 5.60 -6.27
CA VAL A 7 2.98 6.38 -7.14
C VAL A 7 1.63 6.59 -6.46
N PRO A 8 0.84 7.59 -6.87
CA PRO A 8 -0.53 7.73 -6.42
C PRO A 8 -1.31 6.44 -6.67
N HIS A 9 -2.21 6.14 -5.75
CA HIS A 9 -2.96 4.88 -5.80
C HIS A 9 -3.83 4.75 -7.06
N GLU A 10 -4.51 5.82 -7.45
CA GLU A 10 -5.30 5.88 -8.68
C GLU A 10 -4.47 5.59 -9.93
N ASP A 11 -3.20 6.07 -9.98
CA ASP A 11 -2.28 5.77 -11.07
C ASP A 11 -1.91 4.29 -11.11
N PHE A 12 -1.69 3.69 -9.95
CA PHE A 12 -1.41 2.27 -9.84
C PHE A 12 -2.57 1.42 -10.37
N LEU A 13 -3.79 1.70 -9.95
CA LEU A 13 -4.99 1.00 -10.43
C LEU A 13 -5.26 1.26 -11.91
N ALA A 14 -5.02 2.50 -12.38
CA ALA A 14 -5.17 2.84 -13.79
C ALA A 14 -4.22 2.03 -14.68
N LYS A 15 -2.98 1.79 -14.25
CA LYS A 15 -2.03 0.94 -14.97
C LYS A 15 -2.52 -0.50 -15.06
N ILE A 16 -3.05 -1.07 -13.99
CA ILE A 16 -3.61 -2.44 -13.98
C ILE A 16 -4.77 -2.53 -14.98
N ARG A 17 -5.70 -1.57 -14.93
CA ARG A 17 -6.83 -1.51 -15.88
C ARG A 17 -6.37 -1.37 -17.32
N ALA A 18 -5.38 -0.50 -17.57
CA ALA A 18 -4.85 -0.29 -18.93
C ALA A 18 -4.27 -1.58 -19.54
N VAL A 19 -3.52 -2.36 -18.75
CA VAL A 19 -3.00 -3.66 -19.20
C VAL A 19 -4.14 -4.65 -19.47
N ARG A 20 -5.15 -4.69 -18.62
CA ARG A 20 -6.32 -5.55 -18.81
C ARG A 20 -7.09 -5.18 -20.09
N TYR A 21 -7.30 -3.89 -20.34
CA TYR A 21 -7.92 -3.42 -21.59
C TYR A 21 -7.09 -3.78 -22.83
N ALA A 22 -5.76 -3.63 -22.74
CA ALA A 22 -4.89 -4.03 -23.85
C ALA A 22 -5.00 -5.52 -24.17
N PHE A 23 -5.08 -6.39 -23.15
CA PHE A 23 -5.32 -7.82 -23.36
C PHE A 23 -6.66 -8.08 -24.07
N LEU A 24 -7.72 -7.39 -23.65
CA LEU A 24 -9.04 -7.52 -24.28
C LEU A 24 -9.03 -7.05 -25.75
N GLU A 25 -8.41 -5.90 -26.04
CA GLU A 25 -8.28 -5.38 -27.42
C GLU A 25 -7.50 -6.32 -28.34
N LEU A 26 -6.46 -6.95 -27.81
CA LEU A 26 -5.59 -7.85 -28.56
C LEU A 26 -6.11 -9.29 -28.61
N GLY A 27 -7.23 -9.60 -27.96
CA GLY A 27 -7.78 -10.95 -27.88
C GLY A 27 -6.89 -11.92 -27.08
N ILE A 28 -6.11 -11.40 -26.12
CA ILE A 28 -5.25 -12.21 -25.25
C ILE A 28 -6.09 -12.70 -24.08
N GLU A 29 -6.48 -13.95 -24.10
CA GLU A 29 -7.34 -14.56 -23.07
C GLU A 29 -6.54 -15.12 -21.88
N ASP A 30 -5.30 -15.52 -22.09
CA ASP A 30 -4.41 -16.15 -21.10
C ASP A 30 -3.39 -15.20 -20.47
N GLY A 31 -3.52 -13.91 -20.71
CA GLY A 31 -2.66 -12.89 -20.12
C GLY A 31 -2.83 -12.77 -18.61
N VAL A 32 -1.73 -12.85 -17.87
CA VAL A 32 -1.70 -12.79 -16.40
C VAL A 32 -1.10 -11.48 -15.93
N ILE A 33 -1.81 -10.78 -15.06
CA ILE A 33 -1.35 -9.54 -14.42
C ILE A 33 -0.96 -9.83 -12.97
N VAL A 34 0.33 -9.65 -12.65
CA VAL A 34 0.86 -9.72 -11.29
C VAL A 34 1.04 -8.30 -10.77
N ALA A 35 0.21 -7.90 -9.82
CA ALA A 35 0.30 -6.59 -9.19
C ALA A 35 1.30 -6.62 -8.03
N ARG A 36 2.38 -5.84 -8.14
CA ARG A 36 3.38 -5.70 -7.08
C ARG A 36 3.12 -4.46 -6.25
N THR A 37 3.14 -4.62 -4.93
CA THR A 37 3.17 -3.49 -4.00
C THR A 37 4.45 -3.50 -3.16
N ASP A 38 5.06 -2.33 -3.05
CA ASP A 38 6.21 -2.06 -2.17
C ASP A 38 5.79 -1.22 -0.94
N SER A 39 4.49 -1.08 -0.70
CA SER A 39 3.95 -0.21 0.36
C SER A 39 4.45 -0.56 1.75
N LEU A 40 4.79 -1.84 2.01
CA LEU A 40 5.29 -2.28 3.31
C LEU A 40 6.58 -1.54 3.71
N GLY A 41 7.52 -1.36 2.77
CA GLY A 41 8.79 -0.68 2.99
C GLY A 41 8.84 0.77 2.48
N ALA A 42 7.76 1.29 1.88
CA ALA A 42 7.74 2.63 1.33
C ALA A 42 7.18 3.65 2.34
N GLY A 43 7.98 4.65 2.68
CA GLY A 43 7.60 5.72 3.59
C GLY A 43 7.06 6.98 2.92
N LEU A 44 7.15 7.09 1.59
CA LEU A 44 6.90 8.32 0.85
C LEU A 44 5.94 8.11 -0.32
N THR A 45 5.18 9.16 -0.67
CA THR A 45 4.40 9.21 -1.90
C THR A 45 4.56 10.55 -2.61
N LYS A 46 4.40 10.53 -3.95
CA LYS A 46 4.52 11.74 -4.78
C LYS A 46 3.35 12.70 -4.62
N GLN A 47 2.17 12.17 -4.43
CA GLN A 47 0.93 12.92 -4.40
C GLN A 47 -0.03 12.33 -3.38
N ILE A 48 -0.93 13.16 -2.90
CA ILE A 48 -2.13 12.72 -2.18
C ILE A 48 -3.10 12.09 -3.18
N ALA A 49 -3.90 11.14 -2.71
CA ALA A 49 -4.93 10.53 -3.54
C ALA A 49 -6.09 11.49 -3.80
N VAL A 50 -6.70 11.38 -4.97
CA VAL A 50 -7.91 12.14 -5.30
C VAL A 50 -9.07 11.64 -4.47
N THR A 51 -9.76 12.56 -3.82
CA THR A 51 -10.92 12.30 -2.95
C THR A 51 -12.14 13.03 -3.50
N HIS A 52 -13.24 12.33 -3.63
CA HIS A 52 -14.52 12.90 -4.07
C HIS A 52 -15.52 12.99 -2.92
N GLU A 53 -15.43 12.08 -1.95
CA GLU A 53 -16.28 12.04 -0.77
C GLU A 53 -15.56 11.39 0.41
N VAL A 54 -16.05 11.68 1.62
CA VAL A 54 -15.51 11.10 2.86
C VAL A 54 -15.70 9.58 2.84
N GLY A 55 -14.64 8.85 3.11
CA GLY A 55 -14.63 7.38 3.16
C GLY A 55 -14.49 6.70 1.81
N ASP A 56 -14.34 7.45 0.70
CA ASP A 56 -13.96 6.85 -0.57
C ASP A 56 -12.54 6.28 -0.53
N LEU A 57 -12.12 5.63 -1.60
CA LEU A 57 -10.81 4.99 -1.67
C LEU A 57 -9.66 5.99 -1.52
N GLY A 58 -9.79 7.18 -2.10
CA GLY A 58 -8.81 8.25 -1.98
C GLY A 58 -8.68 8.73 -0.53
N ASP A 59 -9.80 8.91 0.16
CA ASP A 59 -9.84 9.29 1.57
C ASP A 59 -9.20 8.21 2.46
N GLN A 60 -9.46 6.93 2.19
CA GLN A 60 -8.82 5.82 2.88
C GLN A 60 -7.29 5.86 2.73
N TYR A 61 -6.77 6.12 1.51
CA TYR A 61 -5.33 6.27 1.29
C TYR A 61 -4.75 7.49 1.98
N ASN A 62 -5.42 8.62 1.90
CA ASN A 62 -4.97 9.86 2.54
C ASN A 62 -4.95 9.74 4.06
N SER A 63 -5.78 8.87 4.64
CA SER A 63 -5.78 8.61 6.09
C SER A 63 -4.47 8.03 6.61
N PHE A 64 -3.63 7.47 5.75
CA PHE A 64 -2.30 6.95 6.11
C PHE A 64 -1.19 8.01 6.08
N LEU A 65 -1.45 9.20 5.57
CA LEU A 65 -0.46 10.26 5.49
C LEU A 65 -0.13 10.84 6.87
N ASP A 66 1.11 11.28 7.03
CA ASP A 66 1.49 12.15 8.13
C ASP A 66 0.86 13.53 7.91
N VAL A 67 0.29 14.09 8.97
CA VAL A 67 -0.50 15.32 8.89
C VAL A 67 -0.02 16.33 9.94
N GLU A 68 -0.29 17.60 9.69
CA GLU A 68 -0.11 18.69 10.64
C GLU A 68 -1.45 19.34 10.94
N GLU A 69 -1.65 19.75 12.19
CA GLU A 69 -2.85 20.50 12.59
C GLU A 69 -2.78 21.93 12.02
N LEU A 70 -3.95 22.42 11.60
CA LEU A 70 -4.09 23.77 11.05
C LEU A 70 -4.99 24.60 11.95
N GLU A 71 -4.50 25.80 12.26
CA GLU A 71 -5.39 26.86 12.74
C GLU A 71 -6.13 27.48 11.55
N PRO A 72 -7.39 27.91 11.72
CA PRO A 72 -8.16 28.51 10.63
C PRO A 72 -7.46 29.71 9.94
N ALA A 73 -6.60 30.43 10.67
CA ALA A 73 -5.81 31.54 10.15
C ALA A 73 -4.69 31.10 9.18
N ASP A 74 -4.25 29.85 9.26
CA ASP A 74 -3.14 29.31 8.46
C ASP A 74 -3.63 28.59 7.18
N MET A 75 -4.95 28.58 6.95
CA MET A 75 -5.55 27.98 5.77
C MET A 75 -5.32 28.83 4.52
N ASN A 76 -4.71 28.23 3.51
CA ASN A 76 -4.52 28.87 2.22
C ASN A 76 -5.47 28.30 1.17
N HIS A 77 -5.81 29.12 0.16
CA HIS A 77 -6.61 28.63 -0.96
C HIS A 77 -5.87 27.51 -1.70
N GLY A 78 -6.50 26.36 -1.81
CA GLY A 78 -5.92 25.16 -2.44
C GLY A 78 -5.28 24.17 -1.47
N ASP A 79 -5.27 24.44 -0.18
CA ASP A 79 -4.88 23.45 0.82
C ASP A 79 -5.89 22.31 0.84
N VAL A 80 -5.38 21.08 0.90
CA VAL A 80 -6.21 19.90 1.16
C VAL A 80 -6.41 19.79 2.66
N ILE A 81 -7.65 19.89 3.09
CA ILE A 81 -8.01 19.85 4.50
C ILE A 81 -8.79 18.57 4.76
N ILE A 82 -8.32 17.82 5.73
CA ILE A 82 -8.96 16.59 6.18
C ILE A 82 -9.51 16.87 7.57
N ASN A 83 -10.76 16.51 7.82
CA ASN A 83 -11.31 16.51 9.17
C ASN A 83 -10.91 15.20 9.86
N HIS A 84 -9.92 15.27 10.74
CA HIS A 84 -9.45 14.14 11.51
C HIS A 84 -9.87 14.28 12.98
N HIS A 85 -10.86 13.48 13.40
CA HIS A 85 -11.40 13.53 14.76
C HIS A 85 -11.83 14.94 15.23
N GLY A 86 -12.47 15.71 14.35
CA GLY A 86 -12.93 17.06 14.64
C GLY A 86 -11.87 18.15 14.53
N LYS A 87 -10.65 17.79 14.14
CA LYS A 87 -9.56 18.77 13.91
C LYS A 87 -9.31 18.92 12.42
N LEU A 88 -9.05 20.13 11.99
CA LEU A 88 -8.61 20.42 10.64
C LEU A 88 -7.13 20.11 10.51
N VAL A 89 -6.76 19.29 9.56
CA VAL A 89 -5.40 18.85 9.29
C VAL A 89 -5.08 18.94 7.80
N ARG A 90 -3.82 19.11 7.48
CA ARG A 90 -3.34 18.97 6.10
C ARG A 90 -2.22 17.93 6.04
N PRO A 91 -2.04 17.25 4.88
CA PRO A 91 -0.91 16.36 4.68
C PRO A 91 0.41 17.12 4.82
N LYS A 92 1.33 16.58 5.61
CA LYS A 92 2.65 17.17 5.79
C LYS A 92 3.49 17.01 4.54
N ARG A 93 3.82 18.13 3.91
CA ARG A 93 4.67 18.16 2.72
C ARG A 93 6.14 18.35 3.10
N LEU A 94 6.99 17.49 2.56
CA LEU A 94 8.43 17.58 2.77
C LEU A 94 9.07 18.62 1.81
N PRO A 95 10.28 19.14 2.12
CA PRO A 95 11.02 20.04 1.23
C PRO A 95 11.28 19.45 -0.17
N SER A 96 11.30 18.12 -0.28
CA SER A 96 11.40 17.38 -1.55
C SER A 96 10.12 17.36 -2.40
N ASN A 97 9.08 18.06 -1.99
CA ASN A 97 7.74 18.01 -2.57
C ASN A 97 7.05 16.62 -2.51
N LEU A 98 7.50 15.78 -1.60
CA LEU A 98 6.90 14.48 -1.31
C LEU A 98 6.04 14.56 -0.05
N TYR A 99 5.13 13.62 0.09
CA TYR A 99 4.35 13.41 1.30
C TYR A 99 4.85 12.17 2.02
N GLN A 100 4.78 12.19 3.34
CA GLN A 100 5.22 11.09 4.19
C GLN A 100 4.02 10.31 4.72
N PHE A 101 4.14 8.98 4.73
CA PHE A 101 3.18 8.14 5.43
C PHE A 101 3.51 8.06 6.92
N ARG A 102 2.49 7.92 7.74
CA ARG A 102 2.68 7.66 9.18
C ARG A 102 3.40 6.33 9.38
N LYS A 103 4.30 6.29 10.33
CA LYS A 103 5.00 5.06 10.73
C LYS A 103 3.99 4.01 11.19
N GLY A 104 4.24 2.75 10.87
CA GLY A 104 3.39 1.62 11.23
C GLY A 104 2.19 1.37 10.32
N THR A 105 1.99 2.18 9.26
CA THR A 105 0.85 2.00 8.32
C THR A 105 1.18 1.12 7.11
N GLY A 106 2.39 0.60 7.02
CA GLY A 106 2.85 -0.15 5.85
C GLY A 106 2.04 -1.41 5.55
N GLU A 107 1.69 -2.19 6.57
CA GLU A 107 0.88 -3.39 6.39
C GLU A 107 -0.54 -3.07 5.95
N ASP A 108 -1.19 -2.06 6.55
CA ASP A 108 -2.53 -1.65 6.18
C ASP A 108 -2.59 -1.14 4.75
N ARG A 109 -1.60 -0.35 4.33
CA ARG A 109 -1.46 0.11 2.94
C ARG A 109 -1.23 -1.04 1.98
N CYS A 110 -0.39 -1.99 2.36
CA CYS A 110 -0.09 -3.17 1.57
C CYS A 110 -1.35 -4.05 1.37
N VAL A 111 -2.13 -4.25 2.41
CA VAL A 111 -3.40 -4.99 2.34
C VAL A 111 -4.41 -4.25 1.45
N LEU A 112 -4.54 -2.93 1.60
CA LEU A 112 -5.45 -2.13 0.78
C LEU A 112 -5.04 -2.12 -0.70
N ASP A 113 -3.75 -1.93 -1.02
CA ASP A 113 -3.22 -2.05 -2.38
C ASP A 113 -3.53 -3.42 -3.00
N SER A 114 -3.36 -4.47 -2.22
CA SER A 114 -3.57 -5.84 -2.67
C SER A 114 -5.04 -6.11 -3.02
N ILE A 115 -5.95 -5.76 -2.12
CA ILE A 115 -7.39 -5.94 -2.32
C ILE A 115 -7.86 -5.14 -3.53
N THR A 116 -7.51 -3.87 -3.61
CA THR A 116 -7.93 -2.98 -4.71
C THR A 116 -7.32 -3.37 -6.05
N SER A 117 -6.10 -3.90 -6.07
CA SER A 117 -5.47 -4.44 -7.28
C SER A 117 -6.26 -5.60 -7.86
N LEU A 118 -6.64 -6.57 -7.03
CA LEU A 118 -7.46 -7.72 -7.46
C LEU A 118 -8.84 -7.28 -7.93
N GLN A 119 -9.46 -6.30 -7.27
CA GLN A 119 -10.74 -5.74 -7.66
C GLN A 119 -10.69 -4.96 -8.98
N ASN A 120 -9.51 -4.53 -9.41
CA ASN A 120 -9.28 -3.73 -10.61
C ASN A 120 -8.60 -4.48 -11.76
N GLY A 121 -8.53 -5.81 -11.70
CA GLY A 121 -8.12 -6.64 -12.83
C GLY A 121 -6.78 -7.34 -12.70
N ALA A 122 -6.10 -7.27 -11.57
CA ALA A 122 -4.94 -8.12 -11.31
C ALA A 122 -5.39 -9.57 -11.04
N ASP A 123 -4.57 -10.53 -11.43
CA ASP A 123 -4.81 -11.96 -11.23
C ASP A 123 -4.07 -12.50 -10.00
N LEU A 124 -2.87 -11.98 -9.76
CA LEU A 124 -2.00 -12.36 -8.66
C LEU A 124 -1.42 -11.14 -7.99
N LEU A 125 -1.04 -11.32 -6.72
CA LEU A 125 -0.38 -10.29 -5.92
C LEU A 125 1.06 -10.66 -5.65
N TRP A 126 1.94 -9.67 -5.72
CA TRP A 126 3.31 -9.76 -5.25
C TRP A 126 3.53 -8.71 -4.17
N ILE A 127 3.61 -9.16 -2.93
CA ILE A 127 3.91 -8.30 -1.78
C ILE A 127 5.43 -8.32 -1.57
N GLU A 128 6.06 -7.16 -1.68
CA GLU A 128 7.48 -7.04 -1.38
C GLU A 128 7.68 -6.83 0.13
N THR A 129 8.50 -7.67 0.74
CA THR A 129 8.86 -7.58 2.15
C THR A 129 10.35 -7.26 2.32
N GLU A 130 10.71 -6.65 3.44
CA GLU A 130 12.12 -6.36 3.76
C GLU A 130 12.83 -7.56 4.39
N LYS A 131 12.06 -8.41 5.07
CA LYS A 131 12.53 -9.60 5.77
C LYS A 131 11.55 -10.76 5.57
N PRO A 132 12.04 -12.01 5.60
CA PRO A 132 11.18 -13.18 5.48
C PRO A 132 10.51 -13.49 6.84
N HIS A 133 9.56 -12.66 7.24
CA HIS A 133 8.83 -12.82 8.51
C HIS A 133 7.51 -13.53 8.27
N ILE A 134 7.43 -14.82 8.66
CA ILE A 134 6.28 -15.69 8.38
C ILE A 134 4.99 -15.14 8.99
N GLY A 135 5.03 -14.69 10.24
CA GLY A 135 3.86 -14.14 10.93
C GLY A 135 3.31 -12.89 10.25
N GLN A 136 4.18 -11.96 9.83
CA GLN A 136 3.79 -10.76 9.10
C GLN A 136 3.16 -11.11 7.75
N ILE A 137 3.82 -11.98 6.98
CA ILE A 137 3.32 -12.41 5.67
C ILE A 137 1.98 -13.12 5.83
N GLY A 138 1.86 -14.07 6.76
CA GLY A 138 0.63 -14.80 7.04
C GLY A 138 -0.50 -13.90 7.49
N GLY A 139 -0.22 -12.93 8.35
CA GLY A 139 -1.19 -11.94 8.82
C GLY A 139 -1.78 -11.10 7.68
N MET A 140 -0.93 -10.58 6.79
CA MET A 140 -1.39 -9.83 5.61
C MET A 140 -2.20 -10.71 4.65
N VAL A 141 -1.75 -11.94 4.38
CA VAL A 141 -2.47 -12.89 3.51
C VAL A 141 -3.84 -13.21 4.06
N ASN A 142 -3.96 -13.45 5.36
CA ASN A 142 -5.25 -13.71 6.01
C ASN A 142 -6.20 -12.53 5.85
N ARG A 143 -5.76 -11.31 6.13
CA ARG A 143 -6.55 -10.08 5.96
C ARG A 143 -7.02 -9.88 4.52
N ILE A 144 -6.18 -10.16 3.54
CA ILE A 144 -6.55 -10.10 2.12
C ILE A 144 -7.62 -11.14 1.80
N ARG A 145 -7.48 -12.36 2.31
CA ARG A 145 -8.41 -13.47 2.07
C ARG A 145 -9.72 -13.36 2.82
N GLU A 146 -9.80 -12.57 3.87
CA GLU A 146 -11.08 -12.20 4.50
C GLU A 146 -11.99 -11.45 3.52
N VAL A 147 -11.41 -10.64 2.61
CA VAL A 147 -12.15 -9.88 1.60
C VAL A 147 -12.24 -10.65 0.27
N ILE A 148 -11.14 -11.28 -0.14
CA ILE A 148 -11.03 -12.04 -1.40
C ILE A 148 -10.53 -13.45 -1.09
N PRO A 149 -11.42 -14.40 -0.78
CA PRO A 149 -11.04 -15.73 -0.26
C PRO A 149 -10.09 -16.51 -1.17
N ASN A 150 -10.19 -16.32 -2.49
CA ASN A 150 -9.38 -17.03 -3.48
C ASN A 150 -8.16 -16.21 -3.96
N ALA A 151 -7.75 -15.18 -3.22
CA ALA A 151 -6.58 -14.37 -3.58
C ALA A 151 -5.34 -15.25 -3.75
N LYS A 152 -4.69 -15.10 -4.92
CA LYS A 152 -3.45 -15.80 -5.27
C LYS A 152 -2.28 -14.86 -5.09
N LEU A 153 -1.22 -15.37 -4.46
CA LEU A 153 -0.04 -14.58 -4.16
C LEU A 153 1.21 -15.25 -4.70
N VAL A 154 2.15 -14.41 -5.09
CA VAL A 154 3.52 -14.77 -5.45
C VAL A 154 4.43 -14.15 -4.40
N TYR A 155 5.41 -14.89 -3.95
CA TYR A 155 6.40 -14.39 -3.00
C TYR A 155 7.80 -14.44 -3.59
N ASN A 156 8.55 -13.35 -3.46
CA ASN A 156 9.94 -13.30 -3.87
C ASN A 156 10.83 -13.94 -2.79
N ASN A 157 11.20 -15.18 -3.04
CA ASN A 157 12.11 -15.93 -2.18
C ASN A 157 13.57 -15.50 -2.44
N SER A 158 13.89 -14.26 -2.12
CA SER A 158 15.18 -13.66 -2.43
C SER A 158 16.33 -14.40 -1.74
N PRO A 159 17.41 -14.77 -2.48
CA PRO A 159 18.61 -15.34 -1.87
C PRO A 159 19.37 -14.33 -0.99
N SER A 160 19.09 -13.03 -1.11
CA SER A 160 19.67 -11.99 -0.24
C SER A 160 19.14 -12.04 1.20
N PHE A 161 18.00 -12.69 1.42
CA PHE A 161 17.50 -12.94 2.75
C PHE A 161 18.29 -14.08 3.40
N ASN A 162 18.78 -13.86 4.60
CA ASN A 162 19.38 -14.96 5.37
C ASN A 162 18.26 -15.82 5.98
N TRP A 163 17.70 -16.71 5.17
CA TRP A 163 16.56 -17.55 5.54
C TRP A 163 16.85 -18.40 6.78
N THR A 164 18.03 -18.99 6.85
CA THR A 164 18.40 -19.86 7.98
C THR A 164 18.37 -19.09 9.31
N LEU A 165 18.97 -17.90 9.31
CA LEU A 165 19.02 -17.06 10.51
C LEU A 165 17.61 -16.57 10.89
N ASN A 166 16.85 -16.07 9.93
CA ASN A 166 15.52 -15.52 10.18
C ASN A 166 14.54 -16.61 10.65
N PHE A 167 14.57 -17.81 10.08
CA PHE A 167 13.71 -18.90 10.55
C PHE A 167 14.09 -19.40 11.93
N ARG A 168 15.37 -19.55 12.22
CA ARG A 168 15.82 -19.95 13.56
C ARG A 168 15.35 -18.97 14.62
N GLN A 169 15.46 -17.68 14.37
CA GLN A 169 15.04 -16.66 15.30
C GLN A 169 13.52 -16.70 15.52
N GLN A 170 12.72 -16.79 14.45
CA GLN A 170 11.25 -16.85 14.56
C GLN A 170 10.78 -18.10 15.30
N VAL A 171 11.42 -19.25 15.10
CA VAL A 171 11.14 -20.47 15.86
C VAL A 171 11.51 -20.28 17.32
N PHE A 172 12.65 -19.67 17.60
CA PHE A 172 13.12 -19.45 18.96
C PHE A 172 12.19 -18.50 19.73
N ASP A 173 11.76 -17.40 19.09
CA ASP A 173 10.84 -16.43 19.68
C ASP A 173 9.47 -17.08 20.00
N ALA A 174 8.95 -17.92 19.09
CA ALA A 174 7.69 -18.64 19.30
C ALA A 174 7.74 -19.69 20.43
N TRP A 175 8.93 -20.16 20.84
CA TRP A 175 9.09 -21.07 21.96
C TRP A 175 9.34 -20.36 23.29
N SER A 176 9.55 -19.05 23.25
CA SER A 176 9.87 -18.23 24.41
C SER A 176 8.63 -17.51 24.99
N GLU A 177 7.52 -17.55 24.28
CA GLU A 177 6.20 -17.08 24.70
C GLU A 177 5.37 -18.22 25.33
#